data_d2c3d341335a8e1009c88eff3ea65549
#
_entry.id   d2c3d341335a8e1009c88eff3ea65549
#
_cell.length_a   1.000
_cell.length_b   1.000
_cell.length_c   1.000
_cell.angle_alpha   90.00
_cell.angle_beta   90.00
_cell.angle_gamma   90.00
#
_symmetry.space_group_name_H-M   'P 1'
#
loop_
_entity.id
_entity.type
_entity.pdbx_description
1 polymer ?
#
loop_
_entity_poly.entity_id
_entity_poly.type
_entity_poly.pdbx_seq_one_letter_code
_entity_poly.pdbx_strand_id
1 'polypeptide(L)'
;FALSGGKDSSSAIYIIKKLFGKRRDLKFFAISIDEGIKGYRDESLEIAKRLCERLGIRHYIFSFKEEFGFTLDEKVKMIKSKSKDFWEGKSCTYCGVARRWLLNKKARELGATKICFGMNLDDEIQGILMDYIRGDLVRLSRMGSGETIVKNPLFVPRIKPFREIPEKEIGLYALLSGLEIQERECPYVEGPRFKVRDFLNDLESECPGTKFSILNTFERLLPCVKEIVKKRDFEIKPCEICGEPTSQKICKACELWKVGNSRNKDF
;
A
#
# COMPACT_ATOMS: atom_id res chain seq x y z
N PHE A 1 -2.92 10.14 6.26
CA PHE A 1 -3.05 8.71 6.50
C PHE A 1 -3.62 8.01 5.28
N ALA A 2 -3.06 6.86 4.90
CA ALA A 2 -3.67 5.93 3.97
C ALA A 2 -4.65 5.04 4.74
N LEU A 3 -5.95 5.31 4.61
CA LEU A 3 -7.00 4.67 5.40
C LEU A 3 -7.81 3.71 4.54
N SER A 4 -7.82 2.43 4.91
CA SER A 4 -8.56 1.40 4.17
C SER A 4 -9.84 0.93 4.87
N GLY A 5 -10.04 1.25 6.14
CA GLY A 5 -11.12 0.71 6.98
C GLY A 5 -10.80 -0.64 7.63
N GLY A 6 -9.64 -1.24 7.31
CA GLY A 6 -9.15 -2.45 7.98
C GLY A 6 -8.41 -2.12 9.29
N LYS A 7 -8.22 -3.15 10.15
CA LYS A 7 -7.66 -3.04 11.50
C LYS A 7 -6.37 -2.21 11.60
N ASP A 8 -5.42 -2.47 10.70
CA ASP A 8 -4.09 -1.85 10.77
C ASP A 8 -4.13 -0.35 10.47
N SER A 9 -4.82 0.06 9.40
CA SER A 9 -4.95 1.47 9.04
C SER A 9 -5.79 2.26 10.03
N SER A 10 -6.85 1.65 10.57
CA SER A 10 -7.74 2.26 11.57
C SER A 10 -7.02 2.42 12.91
N SER A 11 -6.25 1.43 13.34
CA SER A 11 -5.41 1.53 14.54
C SER A 11 -4.32 2.58 14.37
N ALA A 12 -3.67 2.67 13.19
CA ALA A 12 -2.61 3.65 12.95
C ALA A 12 -3.12 5.09 13.09
N ILE A 13 -4.23 5.42 12.45
CA ILE A 13 -4.79 6.77 12.54
C ILE A 13 -5.28 7.09 13.95
N TYR A 14 -5.90 6.12 14.63
CA TYR A 14 -6.39 6.27 16.00
C TYR A 14 -5.26 6.54 16.98
N ILE A 15 -4.22 5.70 16.99
CA ILE A 15 -3.06 5.83 17.90
C ILE A 15 -2.30 7.12 17.63
N ILE A 16 -1.97 7.42 16.39
CA ILE A 16 -1.21 8.61 16.04
C ILE A 16 -2.00 9.88 16.39
N LYS A 17 -3.31 9.89 16.15
CA LYS A 17 -4.16 11.02 16.57
C LYS A 17 -4.23 11.16 18.07
N LYS A 18 -4.32 10.05 18.83
CA LYS A 18 -4.32 10.04 20.28
C LYS A 18 -3.01 10.60 20.87
N LEU A 19 -1.87 10.19 20.31
CA LEU A 19 -0.54 10.59 20.80
C LEU A 19 -0.15 12.01 20.39
N PHE A 20 -0.46 12.39 19.16
CA PHE A 20 0.07 13.62 18.56
C PHE A 20 -1.01 14.63 18.17
N GLY A 21 -2.28 14.36 18.44
CA GLY A 21 -3.39 15.22 18.01
C GLY A 21 -3.43 16.61 18.63
N LYS A 22 -2.72 16.82 19.75
CA LYS A 22 -2.58 18.13 20.42
C LYS A 22 -1.44 18.99 19.85
N ARG A 23 -0.59 18.42 18.99
CA ARG A 23 0.54 19.14 18.38
C ARG A 23 0.02 20.11 17.32
N ARG A 24 0.39 21.38 17.44
CA ARG A 24 -0.04 22.47 16.53
C ARG A 24 0.73 22.49 15.21
N ASP A 25 1.92 21.89 15.18
CA ASP A 25 2.78 21.78 14.00
C ASP A 25 2.39 20.61 13.06
N LEU A 26 1.46 19.74 13.49
CA LEU A 26 0.98 18.61 12.70
C LEU A 26 -0.46 18.83 12.22
N LYS A 27 -0.68 18.66 10.94
CA LYS A 27 -2.02 18.62 10.32
C LYS A 27 -2.29 17.21 9.83
N PHE A 28 -3.42 16.65 10.24
CA PHE A 28 -3.82 15.29 9.91
C PHE A 28 -5.02 15.29 8.96
N PHE A 29 -4.93 14.48 7.93
CA PHE A 29 -6.05 14.11 7.08
C PHE A 29 -5.92 12.66 6.62
N ALA A 30 -7.02 12.05 6.20
CA ALA A 30 -7.07 10.70 5.71
C ALA A 30 -7.41 10.68 4.22
N ILE A 31 -6.82 9.73 3.49
CA ILE A 31 -7.14 9.41 2.11
C ILE A 31 -7.54 7.95 2.04
N SER A 32 -8.72 7.67 1.53
CA SER A 32 -9.19 6.35 1.13
C SER A 32 -9.27 6.25 -0.37
N ILE A 33 -8.93 5.10 -0.91
CA ILE A 33 -9.08 4.80 -2.33
C ILE A 33 -10.24 3.84 -2.49
N ASP A 34 -11.19 4.21 -3.31
CA ASP A 34 -12.29 3.34 -3.73
C ASP A 34 -11.90 2.62 -5.01
N GLU A 35 -11.63 1.33 -4.90
CA GLU A 35 -11.30 0.48 -6.03
C GLU A 35 -12.53 0.03 -6.82
N GLY A 36 -13.74 0.24 -6.29
CA GLY A 36 -14.99 -0.20 -6.88
C GLY A 36 -15.16 -1.71 -6.86
N ILE A 37 -14.84 -2.34 -5.73
CA ILE A 37 -15.07 -3.77 -5.48
C ILE A 37 -16.42 -3.89 -4.77
N LYS A 38 -17.42 -4.35 -5.51
CA LYS A 38 -18.80 -4.44 -5.04
C LYS A 38 -18.95 -5.39 -3.85
N GLY A 39 -19.68 -4.95 -2.82
CA GLY A 39 -19.95 -5.74 -1.60
C GLY A 39 -18.75 -5.91 -0.67
N TYR A 40 -17.64 -5.24 -0.97
CA TYR A 40 -16.44 -5.22 -0.13
C TYR A 40 -16.03 -3.80 0.23
N ARG A 41 -15.88 -2.92 -0.79
CA ARG A 41 -15.28 -1.60 -0.56
C ARG A 41 -16.24 -0.62 0.10
N ASP A 42 -17.52 -0.74 -0.18
CA ASP A 42 -18.55 0.14 0.38
C ASP A 42 -18.53 0.13 1.91
N GLU A 43 -18.54 -1.07 2.51
CA GLU A 43 -18.49 -1.25 3.97
C GLU A 43 -17.24 -0.63 4.59
N SER A 44 -16.07 -0.89 4.00
CA SER A 44 -14.81 -0.38 4.52
C SER A 44 -14.68 1.14 4.42
N LEU A 45 -15.27 1.76 3.42
CA LEU A 45 -15.31 3.22 3.28
C LEU A 45 -16.22 3.86 4.33
N GLU A 46 -17.36 3.26 4.63
CA GLU A 46 -18.26 3.74 5.68
C GLU A 46 -17.61 3.64 7.07
N ILE A 47 -16.90 2.53 7.36
CA ILE A 47 -16.10 2.38 8.59
C ILE A 47 -15.03 3.48 8.66
N ALA A 48 -14.29 3.70 7.59
CA ALA A 48 -13.26 4.73 7.51
C ALA A 48 -13.82 6.14 7.74
N LYS A 49 -15.00 6.42 7.18
CA LYS A 49 -15.70 7.69 7.33
C LYS A 49 -16.11 7.94 8.78
N ARG A 50 -16.82 6.97 9.41
CA ARG A 50 -17.22 7.08 10.82
C ARG A 50 -16.01 7.27 11.74
N LEU A 51 -14.91 6.55 11.49
CA LEU A 51 -13.68 6.72 12.27
C LEU A 51 -13.09 8.14 12.12
N CYS A 52 -13.05 8.68 10.92
CA CYS A 52 -12.56 10.04 10.68
C CYS A 52 -13.44 11.10 11.35
N GLU A 53 -14.76 10.95 11.29
CA GLU A 53 -15.73 11.80 11.98
C GLU A 53 -15.50 11.77 13.51
N ARG A 54 -15.40 10.56 14.10
CA ARG A 54 -15.09 10.37 15.52
C ARG A 54 -13.79 11.04 15.96
N LEU A 55 -12.77 11.04 15.09
CA LEU A 55 -11.44 11.62 15.39
C LEU A 55 -11.32 13.11 15.02
N GLY A 56 -12.33 13.70 14.37
CA GLY A 56 -12.26 15.07 13.86
C GLY A 56 -11.15 15.23 12.81
N ILE A 57 -11.00 14.24 11.91
CA ILE A 57 -9.99 14.22 10.84
C ILE A 57 -10.69 14.37 9.49
N ARG A 58 -10.20 15.30 8.67
CA ARG A 58 -10.72 15.46 7.31
C ARG A 58 -10.43 14.23 6.48
N HIS A 59 -11.46 13.68 5.83
CA HIS A 59 -11.39 12.48 5.03
C HIS A 59 -11.63 12.79 3.56
N TYR A 60 -10.73 12.30 2.69
CA TYR A 60 -10.84 12.40 1.24
C TYR A 60 -10.97 11.00 0.66
N ILE A 61 -11.91 10.81 -0.25
CA ILE A 61 -12.12 9.55 -0.95
C ILE A 61 -11.90 9.81 -2.44
N PHE A 62 -11.08 8.98 -3.08
CA PHE A 62 -10.80 9.03 -4.51
C PHE A 62 -11.06 7.66 -5.11
N SER A 63 -11.73 7.61 -6.26
CA SER A 63 -12.13 6.35 -6.87
C SER A 63 -11.31 6.00 -8.12
N PHE A 64 -11.16 4.70 -8.36
CA PHE A 64 -10.60 4.21 -9.62
C PHE A 64 -11.48 4.59 -10.81
N LYS A 65 -12.81 4.60 -10.61
CA LYS A 65 -13.77 4.95 -11.67
C LYS A 65 -13.56 6.37 -12.18
N GLU A 66 -13.36 7.32 -11.27
CA GLU A 66 -13.13 8.73 -11.61
C GLU A 66 -11.76 8.95 -12.26
N GLU A 67 -10.71 8.30 -11.74
CA GLU A 67 -9.34 8.56 -12.19
C GLU A 67 -8.94 7.75 -13.43
N PHE A 68 -9.44 6.50 -13.57
CA PHE A 68 -9.06 5.59 -14.64
C PHE A 68 -10.22 5.25 -15.60
N GLY A 69 -11.44 5.71 -15.31
CA GLY A 69 -12.65 5.38 -16.09
C GLY A 69 -13.27 4.02 -15.79
N PHE A 70 -12.63 3.18 -14.99
CA PHE A 70 -13.07 1.82 -14.67
C PHE A 70 -12.88 1.51 -13.19
N THR A 71 -13.81 0.71 -12.64
CA THR A 71 -13.61 0.05 -11.35
C THR A 71 -12.66 -1.12 -11.49
N LEU A 72 -12.16 -1.67 -10.36
CA LEU A 72 -11.36 -2.89 -10.38
C LEU A 72 -12.18 -4.07 -10.92
N ASP A 73 -13.46 -4.19 -10.53
CA ASP A 73 -14.36 -5.24 -11.00
C ASP A 73 -14.52 -5.22 -12.52
N GLU A 74 -14.76 -4.04 -13.10
CA GLU A 74 -14.85 -3.84 -14.55
C GLU A 74 -13.53 -4.21 -15.23
N LYS A 75 -12.40 -3.75 -14.66
CA LYS A 75 -11.06 -4.04 -15.21
C LYS A 75 -10.74 -5.52 -15.21
N VAL A 76 -11.04 -6.23 -14.13
CA VAL A 76 -10.84 -7.68 -14.02
C VAL A 76 -11.69 -8.42 -15.05
N LYS A 77 -12.96 -8.05 -15.21
CA LYS A 77 -13.82 -8.63 -16.27
C LYS A 77 -13.24 -8.44 -17.66
N MET A 78 -12.76 -7.23 -17.98
CA MET A 78 -12.14 -6.93 -19.28
C MET A 78 -10.88 -7.76 -19.55
N ILE A 79 -10.07 -8.00 -18.51
CA ILE A 79 -8.85 -8.80 -18.66
C ILE A 79 -9.21 -10.27 -18.86
N LYS A 80 -10.16 -10.81 -18.07
CA LYS A 80 -10.65 -12.19 -18.20
C LYS A 80 -11.26 -12.48 -19.57
N SER A 81 -11.94 -11.51 -20.19
CA SER A 81 -12.52 -11.68 -21.51
C SER A 81 -11.50 -11.72 -22.65
N LYS A 82 -10.32 -11.15 -22.45
CA LYS A 82 -9.26 -11.05 -23.49
C LYS A 82 -8.21 -12.15 -23.43
N SER A 83 -8.14 -12.92 -22.36
CA SER A 83 -7.12 -13.95 -22.17
C SER A 83 -7.73 -15.16 -21.47
N LYS A 84 -7.67 -16.33 -22.13
CA LYS A 84 -8.01 -17.61 -21.49
C LYS A 84 -7.02 -17.97 -20.37
N ASP A 85 -5.81 -17.43 -20.44
CA ASP A 85 -4.74 -17.63 -19.46
C ASP A 85 -4.70 -16.52 -18.41
N PHE A 86 -5.87 -16.08 -17.94
CA PHE A 86 -5.93 -15.12 -16.85
C PHE A 86 -5.31 -15.75 -15.60
N TRP A 87 -4.17 -15.23 -15.25
CA TRP A 87 -3.38 -15.71 -14.13
C TRP A 87 -4.01 -15.23 -12.82
N GLU A 88 -4.31 -16.17 -11.94
CA GLU A 88 -4.67 -15.88 -10.56
C GLU A 88 -3.62 -14.93 -9.95
N GLY A 89 -4.04 -13.89 -9.23
CA GLY A 89 -3.15 -12.88 -8.67
C GLY A 89 -2.85 -11.66 -9.54
N LYS A 90 -3.23 -11.63 -10.83
CA LYS A 90 -3.08 -10.41 -11.65
C LYS A 90 -3.95 -9.26 -11.16
N SER A 91 -5.16 -9.53 -10.65
CA SER A 91 -6.06 -8.52 -10.07
C SER A 91 -5.40 -7.71 -8.96
N CYS A 92 -4.68 -8.36 -8.04
CA CYS A 92 -3.90 -7.70 -6.98
C CYS A 92 -2.78 -6.81 -7.54
N THR A 93 -2.16 -7.19 -8.66
CA THR A 93 -1.15 -6.36 -9.32
C THR A 93 -1.75 -5.08 -9.88
N TYR A 94 -2.86 -5.16 -10.59
CA TYR A 94 -3.58 -3.99 -11.10
C TYR A 94 -4.03 -3.08 -9.97
N CYS A 95 -4.69 -3.64 -8.96
CA CYS A 95 -5.14 -2.91 -7.78
C CYS A 95 -3.98 -2.21 -7.07
N GLY A 96 -2.92 -2.95 -6.74
CA GLY A 96 -1.79 -2.42 -5.99
C GLY A 96 -1.00 -1.34 -6.73
N VAL A 97 -0.89 -1.43 -8.07
CA VAL A 97 -0.25 -0.39 -8.89
C VAL A 97 -1.10 0.88 -8.89
N ALA A 98 -2.39 0.76 -9.18
CA ALA A 98 -3.31 1.90 -9.23
C ALA A 98 -3.44 2.60 -7.87
N ARG A 99 -3.61 1.84 -6.78
CA ARG A 99 -3.69 2.40 -5.42
C ARG A 99 -2.45 3.20 -5.05
N ARG A 100 -1.26 2.65 -5.29
CA ARG A 100 -0.01 3.36 -4.96
C ARG A 100 0.18 4.62 -5.79
N TRP A 101 -0.17 4.56 -7.07
CA TRP A 101 -0.10 5.69 -7.98
C TRP A 101 -1.08 6.79 -7.54
N LEU A 102 -2.34 6.45 -7.36
CA LEU A 102 -3.40 7.39 -7.00
C LEU A 102 -3.16 8.02 -5.62
N LEU A 103 -2.79 7.21 -4.64
CA LEU A 103 -2.50 7.69 -3.30
C LEU A 103 -1.32 8.68 -3.27
N ASN A 104 -0.22 8.38 -4.00
CA ASN A 104 0.92 9.31 -4.07
C ASN A 104 0.54 10.63 -4.75
N LYS A 105 -0.15 10.55 -5.89
CA LYS A 105 -0.62 11.72 -6.64
C LYS A 105 -1.52 12.59 -5.77
N LYS A 106 -2.57 12.01 -5.17
CA LYS A 106 -3.55 12.75 -4.36
C LYS A 106 -2.96 13.28 -3.05
N ALA A 107 -2.07 12.55 -2.41
CA ALA A 107 -1.38 13.04 -1.23
C ALA A 107 -0.51 14.26 -1.55
N ARG A 108 0.20 14.26 -2.69
CA ARG A 108 1.00 15.40 -3.15
C ARG A 108 0.11 16.59 -3.51
N GLU A 109 -0.99 16.38 -4.25
CA GLU A 109 -1.96 17.41 -4.61
C GLU A 109 -2.57 18.09 -3.37
N LEU A 110 -2.78 17.34 -2.29
CA LEU A 110 -3.28 17.84 -1.00
C LEU A 110 -2.19 18.42 -0.09
N GLY A 111 -0.93 18.50 -0.56
CA GLY A 111 0.18 19.07 0.19
C GLY A 111 0.68 18.20 1.34
N ALA A 112 0.48 16.88 1.28
CA ALA A 112 1.00 15.98 2.30
C ALA A 112 2.54 15.97 2.30
N THR A 113 3.14 16.15 3.45
CA THR A 113 4.60 16.02 3.65
C THR A 113 5.02 14.57 3.90
N LYS A 114 4.11 13.73 4.40
CA LYS A 114 4.31 12.30 4.65
C LYS A 114 3.00 11.53 4.49
N ILE A 115 3.10 10.27 4.05
CA ILE A 115 1.97 9.33 4.05
C ILE A 115 2.22 8.29 5.12
N CYS A 116 1.30 8.20 6.08
CA CYS A 116 1.33 7.18 7.13
C CYS A 116 0.55 5.94 6.69
N PHE A 117 1.20 4.78 6.74
CA PHE A 117 0.63 3.48 6.46
C PHE A 117 0.55 2.64 7.73
N GLY A 118 -0.53 1.90 7.91
CA GLY A 118 -0.67 0.91 8.98
C GLY A 118 0.05 -0.41 8.71
N MET A 119 1.10 -0.43 7.88
CA MET A 119 1.87 -1.66 7.61
C MET A 119 2.58 -2.14 8.87
N ASN A 120 2.44 -3.42 9.17
CA ASN A 120 2.90 -4.09 10.36
C ASN A 120 4.13 -4.97 10.10
N LEU A 121 4.64 -5.66 11.15
CA LEU A 121 5.77 -6.57 11.06
C LEU A 121 5.52 -7.70 10.04
N ASP A 122 4.34 -8.29 10.07
CA ASP A 122 3.96 -9.38 9.17
C ASP A 122 3.97 -8.93 7.70
N ASP A 123 3.47 -7.72 7.41
CA ASP A 123 3.53 -7.13 6.07
C ASP A 123 4.97 -6.92 5.57
N GLU A 124 5.85 -6.45 6.45
CA GLU A 124 7.25 -6.18 6.11
C GLU A 124 7.99 -7.48 5.79
N ILE A 125 7.91 -8.47 6.67
CA ILE A 125 8.65 -9.73 6.45
C ILE A 125 8.11 -10.53 5.27
N GLN A 126 6.78 -10.52 5.05
CA GLN A 126 6.19 -11.10 3.84
C GLN A 126 6.73 -10.40 2.58
N GLY A 127 6.82 -9.06 2.62
CA GLY A 127 7.39 -8.28 1.52
C GLY A 127 8.85 -8.63 1.26
N ILE A 128 9.67 -8.67 2.31
CA ILE A 128 11.08 -9.03 2.25
C ILE A 128 11.26 -10.42 1.64
N LEU A 129 10.56 -11.43 2.16
CA LEU A 129 10.66 -12.80 1.67
C LEU A 129 10.17 -12.95 0.22
N MET A 130 9.08 -12.25 -0.14
CA MET A 130 8.58 -12.24 -1.52
C MET A 130 9.58 -11.62 -2.50
N ASP A 131 10.30 -10.57 -2.11
CA ASP A 131 11.30 -9.94 -2.96
C ASP A 131 12.58 -10.79 -3.05
N TYR A 132 12.95 -11.54 -2.00
CA TYR A 132 13.97 -12.58 -2.04
C TYR A 132 13.62 -13.70 -3.03
N ILE A 133 12.42 -14.26 -2.94
CA ILE A 133 11.94 -15.34 -3.83
C ILE A 133 11.95 -14.90 -5.30
N ARG A 134 11.71 -13.61 -5.56
CA ARG A 134 11.72 -13.04 -6.91
C ARG A 134 13.11 -12.61 -7.40
N GLY A 135 14.11 -12.60 -6.54
CA GLY A 135 15.41 -12.02 -6.86
C GLY A 135 15.37 -10.51 -7.13
N ASP A 136 14.37 -9.78 -6.59
CA ASP A 136 14.19 -8.35 -6.87
C ASP A 136 14.94 -7.47 -5.87
N LEU A 137 16.25 -7.36 -6.08
CA LEU A 137 17.11 -6.51 -5.24
C LEU A 137 16.70 -5.04 -5.24
N VAL A 138 16.11 -4.54 -6.34
CA VAL A 138 15.65 -3.15 -6.43
C VAL A 138 14.48 -2.88 -5.50
N ARG A 139 13.51 -3.80 -5.42
CA ARG A 139 12.42 -3.69 -4.45
C ARG A 139 12.92 -3.90 -3.03
N LEU A 140 13.75 -4.90 -2.83
CA LEU A 140 14.35 -5.20 -1.54
C LEU A 140 15.10 -3.98 -0.97
N SER A 141 15.87 -3.27 -1.79
CA SER A 141 16.59 -2.05 -1.40
C SER A 141 15.70 -0.87 -0.97
N ARG A 142 14.41 -0.90 -1.34
CA ARG A 142 13.40 0.11 -0.98
C ARG A 142 12.60 -0.26 0.27
N MET A 143 12.79 -1.46 0.78
CA MET A 143 12.26 -1.88 2.07
C MET A 143 13.08 -1.25 3.20
N GLY A 144 12.61 -1.37 4.42
CA GLY A 144 13.34 -0.85 5.59
C GLY A 144 12.79 0.48 6.10
N SER A 145 13.34 0.93 7.23
CA SER A 145 12.92 2.13 7.97
C SER A 145 13.64 3.41 7.51
N GLY A 146 14.72 3.28 6.78
CA GLY A 146 15.58 4.39 6.41
C GLY A 146 15.17 5.14 5.14
N GLU A 147 15.97 6.16 4.78
CA GLU A 147 15.78 6.93 3.57
C GLU A 147 15.79 6.03 2.31
N THR A 148 14.88 6.32 1.40
CA THR A 148 14.87 5.66 0.08
C THR A 148 16.12 6.03 -0.71
N ILE A 149 16.64 5.10 -1.51
CA ILE A 149 17.84 5.33 -2.37
C ILE A 149 17.62 6.49 -3.34
N VAL A 150 16.38 6.71 -3.75
CA VAL A 150 16.02 7.74 -4.71
C VAL A 150 15.15 8.79 -4.03
N LYS A 151 15.73 9.98 -3.82
CA LYS A 151 14.99 11.18 -3.42
C LYS A 151 14.45 11.85 -4.68
N ASN A 152 13.13 11.87 -4.84
CA ASN A 152 12.48 12.57 -5.92
C ASN A 152 11.29 13.36 -5.36
N PRO A 153 11.15 14.67 -5.64
CA PRO A 153 10.09 15.51 -5.07
C PRO A 153 8.67 15.08 -5.46
N LEU A 154 8.54 14.28 -6.50
CA LEU A 154 7.25 13.71 -6.91
C LEU A 154 6.79 12.54 -6.03
N PHE A 155 7.64 12.00 -5.16
CA PHE A 155 7.25 11.01 -4.16
C PHE A 155 7.01 11.65 -2.80
N VAL A 156 5.84 11.43 -2.25
CA VAL A 156 5.57 11.77 -0.84
C VAL A 156 6.18 10.68 0.05
N PRO A 157 7.08 11.03 0.98
CA PRO A 157 7.71 10.07 1.88
C PRO A 157 6.69 9.25 2.68
N ARG A 158 7.00 7.98 2.89
CA ARG A 158 6.14 7.04 3.61
C ARG A 158 6.67 6.76 5.00
N ILE A 159 5.78 6.71 5.97
CA ILE A 159 6.09 6.27 7.33
C ILE A 159 5.23 5.06 7.69
N LYS A 160 5.80 4.14 8.46
CA LYS A 160 5.19 2.86 8.85
C LYS A 160 5.37 2.68 10.37
N PRO A 161 4.52 3.32 11.17
CA PRO A 161 4.70 3.31 12.64
C PRO A 161 4.57 1.92 13.26
N PHE A 162 3.91 0.98 12.57
CA PHE A 162 3.68 -0.39 13.07
C PHE A 162 4.68 -1.42 12.51
N ARG A 163 5.72 -0.98 11.85
CA ARG A 163 6.66 -1.85 11.15
C ARG A 163 7.26 -2.96 12.02
N GLU A 164 7.39 -2.72 13.31
CA GLU A 164 7.94 -3.65 14.30
C GLU A 164 6.87 -4.23 15.23
N ILE A 165 5.58 -4.04 14.91
CA ILE A 165 4.47 -4.52 15.73
C ILE A 165 3.81 -5.70 15.02
N PRO A 166 3.70 -6.87 15.68
CA PRO A 166 3.00 -8.04 15.11
C PRO A 166 1.54 -7.74 14.77
N GLU A 167 1.07 -8.31 13.68
CA GLU A 167 -0.31 -8.15 13.21
C GLU A 167 -1.35 -8.52 14.28
N LYS A 168 -1.08 -9.57 15.08
CA LYS A 168 -1.95 -10.03 16.16
C LYS A 168 -2.13 -8.99 17.26
N GLU A 169 -1.07 -8.26 17.62
CA GLU A 169 -1.13 -7.21 18.63
C GLU A 169 -1.98 -6.03 18.17
N ILE A 170 -1.88 -5.65 16.90
CA ILE A 170 -2.70 -4.58 16.32
C ILE A 170 -4.17 -5.00 16.30
N GLY A 171 -4.46 -6.27 15.95
CA GLY A 171 -5.81 -6.82 15.99
C GLY A 171 -6.42 -6.79 17.40
N LEU A 172 -5.65 -7.21 18.40
CA LEU A 172 -6.06 -7.18 19.80
C LEU A 172 -6.29 -5.75 20.28
N TYR A 173 -5.38 -4.82 19.92
CA TYR A 173 -5.52 -3.41 20.26
C TYR A 173 -6.78 -2.80 19.65
N ALA A 174 -7.07 -3.09 18.37
CA ALA A 174 -8.26 -2.61 17.70
C ALA A 174 -9.54 -3.08 18.42
N LEU A 175 -9.60 -4.36 18.78
CA LEU A 175 -10.71 -4.95 19.51
C LEU A 175 -10.90 -4.29 20.89
N LEU A 176 -9.85 -4.22 21.69
CA LEU A 176 -9.89 -3.62 23.04
C LEU A 176 -10.20 -2.13 23.03
N SER A 177 -9.87 -1.44 21.94
CA SER A 177 -10.17 -0.01 21.76
C SER A 177 -11.55 0.27 21.17
N GLY A 178 -12.35 -0.76 20.91
CA GLY A 178 -13.68 -0.63 20.31
C GLY A 178 -13.64 0.03 18.93
N LEU A 179 -12.63 -0.29 18.14
CA LEU A 179 -12.54 0.20 16.77
C LEU A 179 -13.41 -0.68 15.86
N GLU A 180 -14.27 -0.03 15.09
CA GLU A 180 -14.93 -0.72 13.99
C GLU A 180 -13.90 -1.00 12.90
N ILE A 181 -13.87 -2.24 12.43
CA ILE A 181 -12.95 -2.72 11.40
C ILE A 181 -13.69 -3.59 10.39
N GLN A 182 -13.26 -3.55 9.14
CA GLN A 182 -13.78 -4.49 8.16
C GLN A 182 -13.18 -5.88 8.40
N GLU A 183 -14.06 -6.87 8.56
CA GLU A 183 -13.69 -8.27 8.78
C GLU A 183 -13.63 -9.09 7.48
N ARG A 184 -14.38 -8.65 6.45
CA ARG A 184 -14.41 -9.37 5.17
C ARG A 184 -13.09 -9.29 4.43
N GLU A 185 -12.65 -10.41 3.89
CA GLU A 185 -11.51 -10.45 2.99
C GLU A 185 -11.92 -9.98 1.58
N CYS A 186 -10.97 -9.36 0.89
CA CYS A 186 -11.16 -8.95 -0.49
C CYS A 186 -11.41 -10.17 -1.39
N PRO A 187 -12.44 -10.19 -2.27
CA PRO A 187 -12.73 -11.33 -3.13
C PRO A 187 -11.64 -11.63 -4.18
N TYR A 188 -10.66 -10.73 -4.33
CA TYR A 188 -9.51 -10.88 -5.23
C TYR A 188 -8.24 -11.29 -4.50
N VAL A 189 -8.36 -11.74 -3.25
CA VAL A 189 -7.23 -12.21 -2.44
C VAL A 189 -6.72 -13.53 -3.01
N GLU A 190 -5.63 -13.45 -3.77
CA GLU A 190 -4.99 -14.61 -4.40
C GLU A 190 -3.47 -14.40 -4.53
N GLY A 191 -2.74 -15.49 -4.63
CA GLY A 191 -1.33 -15.47 -5.00
C GLY A 191 -0.36 -15.96 -3.93
N PRO A 192 0.95 -16.01 -4.25
CA PRO A 192 1.98 -16.64 -3.44
C PRO A 192 2.22 -15.95 -2.08
N ARG A 193 1.78 -14.69 -1.93
CA ARG A 193 1.92 -13.96 -0.65
C ARG A 193 1.21 -14.67 0.50
N PHE A 194 0.06 -15.30 0.23
CA PHE A 194 -0.69 -16.01 1.27
C PHE A 194 0.03 -17.27 1.74
N LYS A 195 0.65 -18.01 0.81
CA LYS A 195 1.51 -19.15 1.16
C LYS A 195 2.71 -18.72 2.02
N VAL A 196 3.31 -17.57 1.70
CA VAL A 196 4.39 -16.98 2.49
C VAL A 196 3.89 -16.56 3.88
N ARG A 197 2.69 -15.97 3.97
CA ARG A 197 2.07 -15.60 5.25
C ARG A 197 1.87 -16.84 6.13
N ASP A 198 1.25 -17.87 5.58
CA ASP A 198 0.94 -19.08 6.32
C ASP A 198 2.22 -19.77 6.79
N PHE A 199 3.21 -19.93 5.91
CA PHE A 199 4.54 -20.44 6.25
C PHE A 199 5.22 -19.65 7.38
N LEU A 200 5.19 -18.31 7.33
CA LEU A 200 5.78 -17.47 8.38
C LEU A 200 5.02 -17.58 9.71
N ASN A 201 3.71 -17.77 9.66
CA ASN A 201 2.89 -17.97 10.86
C ASN A 201 3.16 -19.34 11.51
N ASP A 202 3.32 -20.39 10.70
CA ASP A 202 3.66 -21.72 11.18
C ASP A 202 5.03 -21.69 11.86
N LEU A 203 6.05 -21.12 11.21
CA LEU A 203 7.37 -20.95 11.80
C LEU A 203 7.36 -20.13 13.10
N GLU A 204 6.61 -19.05 13.16
CA GLU A 204 6.51 -18.23 14.37
C GLU A 204 5.82 -18.99 15.52
N SER A 205 4.89 -19.91 15.21
CA SER A 205 4.25 -20.73 16.24
C SER A 205 5.18 -21.80 16.81
N GLU A 206 6.06 -22.36 15.99
CA GLU A 206 7.05 -23.36 16.40
C GLU A 206 8.29 -22.72 17.06
N CYS A 207 8.72 -21.58 16.51
CA CYS A 207 9.90 -20.84 16.93
C CYS A 207 9.56 -19.36 17.16
N PRO A 208 9.02 -18.99 18.32
CA PRO A 208 8.64 -17.60 18.63
C PRO A 208 9.81 -16.63 18.50
N GLY A 209 9.55 -15.47 17.85
CA GLY A 209 10.57 -14.45 17.55
C GLY A 209 11.19 -14.58 16.16
N THR A 210 10.81 -15.58 15.37
CA THR A 210 11.28 -15.77 13.99
C THR A 210 11.02 -14.53 13.13
N LYS A 211 9.84 -13.90 13.27
CA LYS A 211 9.47 -12.69 12.52
C LYS A 211 10.42 -11.53 12.80
N PHE A 212 10.77 -11.30 14.06
CA PHE A 212 11.74 -10.28 14.46
C PHE A 212 13.15 -10.61 13.97
N SER A 213 13.53 -11.88 14.03
CA SER A 213 14.86 -12.34 13.55
C SER A 213 15.03 -12.08 12.06
N ILE A 214 13.99 -12.32 11.25
CA ILE A 214 13.98 -12.02 9.81
C ILE A 214 14.13 -10.51 9.59
N LEU A 215 13.33 -9.69 10.27
CA LEU A 215 13.38 -8.23 10.14
C LEU A 215 14.76 -7.70 10.52
N ASN A 216 15.28 -8.07 11.68
CA ASN A 216 16.56 -7.60 12.20
C ASN A 216 17.74 -8.01 11.31
N THR A 217 17.72 -9.25 10.80
CA THR A 217 18.74 -9.72 9.85
C THR A 217 18.70 -8.92 8.56
N PHE A 218 17.50 -8.70 8.02
CA PHE A 218 17.31 -7.88 6.83
C PHE A 218 17.84 -6.45 7.02
N GLU A 219 17.54 -5.79 8.14
CA GLU A 219 18.03 -4.43 8.42
C GLU A 219 19.56 -4.34 8.42
N ARG A 220 20.24 -5.37 8.94
CA ARG A 220 21.71 -5.45 8.90
C ARG A 220 22.25 -5.66 7.49
N LEU A 221 21.54 -6.38 6.64
CA LEU A 221 21.92 -6.63 5.24
C LEU A 221 21.56 -5.47 4.30
N LEU A 222 20.58 -4.65 4.66
CA LEU A 222 20.04 -3.61 3.81
C LEU A 222 21.09 -2.61 3.27
N PRO A 223 22.09 -2.15 4.04
CA PRO A 223 23.15 -1.30 3.51
C PRO A 223 23.89 -1.94 2.33
N CYS A 224 24.24 -3.23 2.43
CA CYS A 224 24.91 -3.97 1.35
C CYS A 224 24.01 -4.09 0.11
N VAL A 225 22.72 -4.38 0.30
CA VAL A 225 21.74 -4.43 -0.81
C VAL A 225 21.63 -3.06 -1.49
N LYS A 226 21.58 -1.98 -0.72
CA LYS A 226 21.56 -0.61 -1.24
C LYS A 226 22.82 -0.29 -2.06
N GLU A 227 23.99 -0.67 -1.60
CA GLU A 227 25.25 -0.46 -2.34
C GLU A 227 25.26 -1.22 -3.68
N ILE A 228 24.80 -2.46 -3.71
CA ILE A 228 24.69 -3.25 -4.95
C ILE A 228 23.75 -2.55 -5.95
N VAL A 229 22.66 -2.00 -5.46
CA VAL A 229 21.64 -1.36 -6.31
C VAL A 229 22.06 0.04 -6.77
N LYS A 230 22.77 0.81 -5.93
CA LYS A 230 23.29 2.14 -6.32
C LYS A 230 24.23 2.09 -7.54
N LYS A 231 24.96 0.99 -7.74
CA LYS A 231 25.81 0.77 -8.90
C LYS A 231 25.03 0.62 -10.21
N ARG A 232 23.69 0.48 -10.14
CA ARG A 232 22.82 0.47 -11.29
C ARG A 232 22.26 1.88 -11.43
N ASP A 233 22.52 2.57 -12.54
CA ASP A 233 21.95 3.89 -12.84
C ASP A 233 20.43 3.82 -12.94
N PHE A 234 19.75 4.18 -11.86
CA PHE A 234 18.29 4.34 -11.83
C PHE A 234 17.96 5.83 -11.78
N GLU A 235 17.69 6.40 -12.91
CA GLU A 235 17.13 7.75 -12.97
C GLU A 235 15.60 7.68 -12.90
N ILE A 236 15.01 8.43 -11.95
CA ILE A 236 13.55 8.60 -11.90
C ILE A 236 13.19 9.83 -12.73
N LYS A 237 12.38 9.60 -13.75
CA LYS A 237 11.88 10.63 -14.68
C LYS A 237 10.36 10.73 -14.58
N PRO A 238 9.78 11.85 -15.01
CA PRO A 238 8.33 11.93 -15.22
C PRO A 238 7.91 10.96 -16.32
N CYS A 239 6.79 10.27 -16.11
CA CYS A 239 6.15 9.42 -17.12
C CYS A 239 5.72 10.28 -18.32
N GLU A 240 6.01 9.85 -19.53
CA GLU A 240 5.66 10.57 -20.77
C GLU A 240 4.15 10.78 -20.96
N ILE A 241 3.29 9.96 -20.31
CA ILE A 241 1.84 10.05 -20.42
C ILE A 241 1.22 10.88 -19.28
N CYS A 242 1.57 10.60 -18.01
CA CYS A 242 0.89 11.19 -16.86
C CYS A 242 1.74 12.10 -15.99
N GLY A 243 3.05 12.21 -16.25
CA GLY A 243 3.97 13.01 -15.47
C GLY A 243 4.36 12.44 -14.09
N GLU A 244 3.76 11.32 -13.66
CA GLU A 244 4.10 10.69 -12.39
C GLU A 244 5.48 10.01 -12.45
N PRO A 245 6.21 9.92 -11.32
CA PRO A 245 7.58 9.43 -11.29
C PRO A 245 7.69 7.96 -11.69
N THR A 246 8.64 7.67 -12.57
CA THR A 246 8.92 6.31 -13.05
C THR A 246 10.39 6.15 -13.40
N SER A 247 10.90 4.91 -13.36
CA SER A 247 12.23 4.55 -13.90
C SER A 247 12.17 4.08 -15.37
N GLN A 248 10.99 4.13 -15.98
CA GLN A 248 10.76 3.74 -17.38
C GLN A 248 10.17 4.93 -18.14
N LYS A 249 10.08 4.85 -19.46
CA LYS A 249 9.40 5.87 -20.28
C LYS A 249 7.94 6.05 -19.86
N ILE A 250 7.23 4.94 -19.70
CA ILE A 250 5.82 4.90 -19.29
C ILE A 250 5.72 4.20 -17.94
N CYS A 251 5.01 4.83 -16.99
CA CYS A 251 4.84 4.24 -15.67
C CYS A 251 3.89 3.02 -15.72
N LYS A 252 4.03 2.12 -14.75
CA LYS A 252 3.24 0.88 -14.71
C LYS A 252 1.73 1.13 -14.58
N ALA A 253 1.31 2.25 -14.00
CA ALA A 253 -0.11 2.62 -13.96
C ALA A 253 -0.63 2.97 -15.35
N CYS A 254 0.09 3.77 -16.15
CA CYS A 254 -0.30 4.07 -17.53
C CYS A 254 -0.31 2.82 -18.41
N GLU A 255 0.67 1.95 -18.25
CA GLU A 255 0.74 0.69 -18.99
C GLU A 255 -0.47 -0.22 -18.70
N LEU A 256 -0.81 -0.41 -17.44
CA LEU A 256 -1.87 -1.34 -17.02
C LEU A 256 -3.28 -0.74 -17.13
N TRP A 257 -3.43 0.55 -16.83
CA TRP A 257 -4.74 1.21 -16.73
C TRP A 257 -5.02 2.17 -17.89
N LYS A 258 -4.06 2.39 -18.80
CA LYS A 258 -4.17 3.35 -19.92
C LYS A 258 -4.54 4.77 -19.45
N VAL A 259 -3.89 5.24 -18.40
CA VAL A 259 -4.03 6.60 -17.90
C VAL A 259 -3.73 7.59 -19.03
N GLY A 260 -4.54 8.61 -19.22
CA GLY A 260 -4.35 9.62 -20.28
C GLY A 260 -5.18 9.43 -21.54
N ASN A 261 -5.76 8.25 -21.80
CA ASN A 261 -6.67 8.05 -22.93
C ASN A 261 -8.10 8.53 -22.67
N SER A 262 -8.39 9.08 -21.50
CA SER A 262 -9.71 9.65 -21.19
C SER A 262 -9.95 11.05 -21.83
N ARG A 263 -8.97 11.61 -22.56
CA ARG A 263 -9.15 12.83 -23.39
C ARG A 263 -9.51 12.56 -24.83
N ASN A 264 -9.41 11.33 -25.30
CA ASN A 264 -9.92 10.87 -26.60
C ASN A 264 -10.98 9.80 -26.36
N LYS A 265 -12.23 10.24 -26.25
CA LYS A 265 -13.41 9.40 -26.48
C LYS A 265 -13.51 9.21 -27.99
N ASP A 266 -12.80 8.25 -28.54
CA ASP A 266 -13.05 7.66 -29.85
C ASP A 266 -12.06 6.50 -30.02
N PHE A 267 -12.53 5.30 -29.71
CA PHE A 267 -12.24 4.02 -30.37
C PHE A 267 -13.03 2.89 -29.70
#